data_5e2a8172747c91116357dfeb340c188a
#
_entry.id   5e2a8172747c91116357dfeb340c188a
#
_cell.length_a   1.000
_cell.length_b   1.000
_cell.length_c   1.000
_cell.angle_alpha   90.00
_cell.angle_beta   90.00
_cell.angle_gamma   90.00
#
_symmetry.space_group_name_H-M   'P 1'
#
loop_
_entity.id
_entity.type
_entity.pdbx_description
1 polymer ?
#
loop_
_entity_poly.entity_id
_entity_poly.type
_entity_poly.pdbx_seq_one_letter_code
_entity_poly.pdbx_strand_id
1 'polypeptide(L)'
;MPDEGSTIAIVEPQPGLPLRPRDPAFVGSYRILRLLGEGGMGTVYLGEAVDGRRVAVKVIQSEYARDPEFRERFRAETAHARQVSEFYTAEVLDADPDAALPYLVTEFVPGPTLRAAVTAGGPLEADDLARLAVGMAAALTAIHAAGIAHHDLKPGNVLLGPSGPRVIDFGIANGFAGPAAGHNGRGPRPRPGGGRGGGGGPPPPPARAPRD
;
A
#
# COMPACT_ATOMS: atom_id res chain seq x y z
N MET A 1 23.45 37.21 39.21
CA MET A 1 23.00 37.04 37.84
C MET A 1 22.94 35.56 37.56
N PRO A 2 21.73 34.91 37.56
CA PRO A 2 21.65 33.52 37.19
C PRO A 2 21.67 33.40 35.67
N ASP A 3 22.52 32.52 35.21
CA ASP A 3 22.70 32.11 33.84
C ASP A 3 21.40 31.47 33.31
N GLU A 4 20.75 32.11 32.33
CA GLU A 4 19.63 31.51 31.64
C GLU A 4 20.16 30.41 30.71
N GLY A 5 20.18 29.17 31.25
CA GLY A 5 20.45 27.97 30.47
C GLY A 5 19.44 27.83 29.33
N SER A 6 19.86 28.22 28.14
CA SER A 6 19.13 27.95 26.89
C SER A 6 18.99 26.45 26.72
N THR A 7 17.84 25.92 27.10
CA THR A 7 17.46 24.55 26.80
C THR A 7 17.26 24.46 25.27
N ILE A 8 18.27 23.99 24.57
CA ILE A 8 18.15 23.62 23.17
C ILE A 8 17.18 22.43 23.14
N ALA A 9 15.93 22.68 22.79
CA ALA A 9 14.99 21.62 22.50
C ALA A 9 15.57 20.79 21.36
N ILE A 10 16.00 19.57 21.67
CA ILE A 10 16.40 18.59 20.66
C ILE A 10 15.12 18.27 19.90
N VAL A 11 14.90 18.92 18.76
CA VAL A 11 13.81 18.59 17.85
C VAL A 11 14.21 17.28 17.18
N GLU A 12 13.62 16.19 17.66
CA GLU A 12 13.77 14.89 17.00
C GLU A 12 13.37 15.04 15.52
N PRO A 13 14.17 14.50 14.57
CA PRO A 13 13.85 14.59 13.17
C PRO A 13 12.48 13.94 12.91
N GLN A 14 11.53 14.75 12.51
CA GLN A 14 10.15 14.29 12.24
C GLN A 14 10.17 13.38 11.01
N PRO A 15 9.50 12.22 11.06
CA PRO A 15 9.43 11.31 9.93
C PRO A 15 8.75 11.95 8.72
N GLY A 16 9.21 11.59 7.52
CA GLY A 16 8.65 12.07 6.26
C GLY A 16 9.36 13.29 5.67
N LEU A 17 8.87 13.74 4.53
CA LEU A 17 9.39 14.88 3.76
C LEU A 17 8.66 16.17 4.11
N PRO A 18 9.27 17.36 3.87
CA PRO A 18 8.57 18.63 3.95
C PRO A 18 7.35 18.66 3.02
N LEU A 19 6.32 19.40 3.42
CA LEU A 19 5.15 19.64 2.58
C LEU A 19 5.54 20.42 1.34
N ARG A 20 4.90 20.11 0.24
CA ARG A 20 5.00 20.83 -1.03
C ARG A 20 3.98 21.99 -1.05
N PRO A 21 4.16 23.03 -1.87
CA PRO A 21 3.20 24.13 -1.97
C PRO A 21 1.75 23.71 -2.30
N ARG A 22 1.58 22.55 -2.95
CA ARG A 22 0.26 22.00 -3.32
C ARG A 22 -0.36 21.12 -2.24
N ASP A 23 0.39 20.75 -1.21
CA ASP A 23 -0.11 19.89 -0.14
C ASP A 23 -1.05 20.70 0.78
N PRO A 24 -2.14 20.10 1.28
CA PRO A 24 -3.11 20.80 2.11
C PRO A 24 -2.51 21.14 3.48
N ALA A 25 -2.91 22.26 4.07
CA ALA A 25 -2.57 22.60 5.45
C ALA A 25 -3.41 21.80 6.45
N PHE A 26 -4.64 21.45 6.05
CA PHE A 26 -5.59 20.68 6.84
C PHE A 26 -6.33 19.66 5.99
N VAL A 27 -6.69 18.52 6.59
CA VAL A 27 -7.60 17.51 6.04
C VAL A 27 -8.61 17.21 7.15
N GLY A 28 -9.89 17.55 6.92
CA GLY A 28 -10.87 17.56 8.00
C GLY A 28 -10.39 18.45 9.15
N SER A 29 -10.37 17.94 10.37
CA SER A 29 -9.87 18.62 11.57
C SER A 29 -8.36 18.41 11.83
N TYR A 30 -7.67 17.65 10.97
CA TYR A 30 -6.28 17.25 11.17
C TYR A 30 -5.33 18.25 10.52
N ARG A 31 -4.41 18.82 11.28
CA ARG A 31 -3.35 19.68 10.78
C ARG A 31 -2.28 18.82 10.11
N ILE A 32 -1.95 19.11 8.87
CA ILE A 32 -0.96 18.35 8.10
C ILE A 32 0.43 18.91 8.40
N LEU A 33 1.35 18.01 8.76
CA LEU A 33 2.69 18.38 9.20
C LEU A 33 3.76 18.02 8.17
N ARG A 34 3.70 16.82 7.60
CA ARG A 34 4.72 16.29 6.68
C ARG A 34 4.12 15.28 5.72
N LEU A 35 4.80 15.05 4.61
CA LEU A 35 4.48 14.02 3.63
C LEU A 35 5.16 12.70 4.05
N LEU A 36 4.39 11.66 4.37
CA LEU A 36 4.91 10.32 4.68
C LEU A 36 5.13 9.48 3.42
N GLY A 37 4.26 9.60 2.42
CA GLY A 37 4.38 8.86 1.17
C GLY A 37 3.31 9.21 0.17
N GLU A 38 3.52 8.78 -1.07
CA GLU A 38 2.59 8.97 -2.19
C GLU A 38 2.50 7.67 -2.98
N GLY A 39 1.30 7.30 -3.39
CA GLY A 39 1.03 6.09 -4.16
C GLY A 39 -0.11 6.28 -5.16
N GLY A 40 -0.41 5.24 -5.94
CA GLY A 40 -1.40 5.31 -7.01
C GLY A 40 -2.80 5.73 -6.58
N MET A 41 -3.19 5.48 -5.33
CA MET A 41 -4.54 5.81 -4.84
C MET A 41 -4.61 7.08 -4.01
N GLY A 42 -3.49 7.60 -3.54
CA GLY A 42 -3.53 8.73 -2.62
C GLY A 42 -2.19 9.10 -2.05
N THR A 43 -2.24 10.11 -1.23
CA THR A 43 -1.09 10.65 -0.51
C THR A 43 -1.29 10.45 0.97
N VAL A 44 -0.25 9.98 1.67
CA VAL A 44 -0.25 9.77 3.11
C VAL A 44 0.58 10.88 3.77
N TYR A 45 -0.03 11.54 4.74
CA TYR A 45 0.57 12.63 5.51
C TYR A 45 0.71 12.26 6.98
N LEU A 46 1.74 12.77 7.63
CA LEU A 46 1.74 12.92 9.07
C LEU A 46 0.84 14.10 9.42
N GLY A 47 -0.16 13.86 10.22
CA GLY A 47 -1.07 14.86 10.74
C GLY A 47 -1.00 14.96 12.26
N GLU A 48 -1.66 15.99 12.78
CA GLU A 48 -1.87 16.21 14.20
C GLU A 48 -3.36 16.46 14.45
N ALA A 49 -3.94 15.69 15.35
CA ALA A 49 -5.31 15.86 15.81
C ALA A 49 -5.42 17.07 16.76
N VAL A 50 -6.64 17.48 17.07
CA VAL A 50 -6.93 18.64 17.96
C VAL A 50 -6.33 18.46 19.35
N ASP A 51 -6.23 17.21 19.83
CA ASP A 51 -5.63 16.85 21.12
C ASP A 51 -4.10 16.76 21.10
N GLY A 52 -3.46 17.09 19.96
CA GLY A 52 -2.00 17.04 19.77
C GLY A 52 -1.47 15.64 19.41
N ARG A 53 -2.31 14.63 19.32
CA ARG A 53 -1.92 13.29 18.91
C ARG A 53 -1.47 13.26 17.44
N ARG A 54 -0.36 12.54 17.17
CA ARG A 54 0.09 12.28 15.80
C ARG A 54 -0.72 11.18 15.16
N VAL A 55 -1.08 11.41 13.91
CA VAL A 55 -1.90 10.50 13.10
C VAL A 55 -1.31 10.36 11.70
N ALA A 56 -1.62 9.27 11.02
CA ALA A 56 -1.39 9.14 9.59
C ALA A 56 -2.71 9.44 8.85
N VAL A 57 -2.66 10.39 7.92
CA VAL A 57 -3.83 10.84 7.14
C VAL A 57 -3.63 10.46 5.69
N LYS A 58 -4.40 9.50 5.20
CA LYS A 58 -4.40 9.07 3.80
C LYS A 58 -5.49 9.81 3.05
N VAL A 59 -5.11 10.66 2.12
CA VAL A 59 -6.02 11.44 1.26
C VAL A 59 -6.10 10.76 -0.09
N ILE A 60 -7.32 10.47 -0.53
CA ILE A 60 -7.60 9.79 -1.80
C ILE A 60 -7.45 10.78 -2.95
N GLN A 61 -6.85 10.33 -4.06
CA GLN A 61 -6.70 11.15 -5.25
C GLN A 61 -8.05 11.53 -5.86
N SER A 62 -8.12 12.72 -6.45
CA SER A 62 -9.34 13.30 -7.01
C SER A 62 -9.96 12.45 -8.13
N GLU A 63 -9.16 11.64 -8.82
CA GLU A 63 -9.61 10.72 -9.84
C GLU A 63 -10.57 9.68 -9.26
N TYR A 64 -10.18 9.02 -8.18
CA TYR A 64 -11.02 8.05 -7.45
C TYR A 64 -12.15 8.74 -6.66
N ALA A 65 -11.89 9.93 -6.14
CA ALA A 65 -12.86 10.68 -5.37
C ALA A 65 -14.13 11.07 -6.17
N ARG A 66 -14.07 11.06 -7.49
CA ARG A 66 -15.21 11.35 -8.39
C ARG A 66 -16.07 10.14 -8.73
N ASP A 67 -15.59 8.93 -8.44
CA ASP A 67 -16.30 7.70 -8.72
C ASP A 67 -17.26 7.35 -7.56
N PRO A 68 -18.58 7.34 -7.78
CA PRO A 68 -19.56 7.01 -6.73
C PRO A 68 -19.42 5.58 -6.22
N GLU A 69 -19.04 4.64 -7.08
CA GLU A 69 -18.83 3.24 -6.71
C GLU A 69 -17.60 3.09 -5.82
N PHE A 70 -16.57 3.90 -6.08
CA PHE A 70 -15.43 4.01 -5.19
C PHE A 70 -15.87 4.48 -3.80
N ARG A 71 -16.59 5.57 -3.69
CA ARG A 71 -17.01 6.13 -2.39
C ARG A 71 -17.83 5.14 -1.58
N GLU A 72 -18.71 4.40 -2.24
CA GLU A 72 -19.54 3.39 -1.56
C GLU A 72 -18.68 2.26 -1.00
N ARG A 73 -17.74 1.74 -1.79
CA ARG A 73 -16.78 0.71 -1.33
C ARG A 73 -15.89 1.25 -0.22
N PHE A 74 -15.33 2.43 -0.39
CA PHE A 74 -14.47 3.07 0.62
C PHE A 74 -15.21 3.24 1.95
N ARG A 75 -16.48 3.62 1.92
CA ARG A 75 -17.33 3.71 3.11
C ARG A 75 -17.53 2.34 3.80
N ALA A 76 -17.85 1.31 3.02
CA ALA A 76 -18.02 -0.04 3.55
C ALA A 76 -16.71 -0.61 4.14
N GLU A 77 -15.60 -0.45 3.42
CA GLU A 77 -14.29 -0.95 3.84
C GLU A 77 -13.77 -0.23 5.10
N THR A 78 -13.94 1.08 5.19
CA THR A 78 -13.55 1.84 6.40
C THR A 78 -14.38 1.47 7.61
N ALA A 79 -15.68 1.17 7.44
CA ALA A 79 -16.53 0.68 8.52
C ALA A 79 -16.08 -0.68 9.05
N HIS A 80 -15.67 -1.59 8.18
CA HIS A 80 -15.13 -2.89 8.58
C HIS A 80 -13.72 -2.76 9.20
N ALA A 81 -12.86 -1.90 8.65
CA ALA A 81 -11.50 -1.70 9.14
C ALA A 81 -11.46 -1.21 10.60
N ARG A 82 -12.47 -0.45 11.05
CA ARG A 82 -12.62 -0.05 12.46
C ARG A 82 -12.86 -1.21 13.43
N GLN A 83 -13.23 -2.40 12.93
CA GLN A 83 -13.47 -3.60 13.75
C GLN A 83 -12.23 -4.47 13.93
N VAL A 84 -11.13 -4.15 13.23
CA VAL A 84 -9.89 -4.92 13.31
C VAL A 84 -9.16 -4.56 14.60
N SER A 85 -8.66 -5.57 15.30
CA SER A 85 -7.87 -5.38 16.51
C SER A 85 -6.58 -4.60 16.23
N GLU A 86 -6.32 -3.60 17.04
CA GLU A 86 -5.22 -2.63 16.91
C GLU A 86 -3.83 -3.18 17.26
N PHE A 87 -3.73 -4.36 17.89
CA PHE A 87 -2.44 -4.81 18.42
C PHE A 87 -1.35 -5.04 17.35
N TYR A 88 -1.74 -5.55 16.18
CA TYR A 88 -0.83 -5.81 15.06
C TYR A 88 -1.19 -5.04 13.77
N THR A 89 -2.18 -4.15 13.86
CA THR A 89 -2.61 -3.29 12.76
C THR A 89 -2.59 -1.83 13.22
N ALA A 90 -2.49 -0.88 12.30
CA ALA A 90 -2.70 0.52 12.63
C ALA A 90 -4.20 0.77 12.84
N GLU A 91 -4.57 1.25 14.02
CA GLU A 91 -5.96 1.56 14.38
C GLU A 91 -6.56 2.60 13.43
N VAL A 92 -7.77 2.35 12.95
CA VAL A 92 -8.56 3.33 12.19
C VAL A 92 -9.27 4.28 13.18
N LEU A 93 -8.81 5.53 13.23
CA LEU A 93 -9.32 6.54 14.16
C LEU A 93 -10.51 7.30 13.57
N ASP A 94 -10.44 7.61 12.27
CA ASP A 94 -11.45 8.41 11.59
C ASP A 94 -11.46 8.16 10.08
N ALA A 95 -12.56 8.47 9.42
CA ALA A 95 -12.67 8.47 7.97
C ALA A 95 -13.84 9.33 7.52
N ASP A 96 -13.66 10.06 6.43
CA ASP A 96 -14.74 10.78 5.76
C ASP A 96 -14.77 10.39 4.27
N PRO A 97 -15.64 9.44 3.90
CA PRO A 97 -15.84 9.04 2.51
C PRO A 97 -16.59 10.09 1.69
N ASP A 98 -17.27 11.04 2.34
CA ASP A 98 -18.12 12.04 1.71
C ASP A 98 -17.43 13.38 1.51
N ALA A 99 -16.25 13.58 2.10
CA ALA A 99 -15.42 14.76 1.87
C ALA A 99 -15.17 15.00 0.37
N ALA A 100 -14.88 16.24 0.00
CA ALA A 100 -14.50 16.58 -1.38
C ALA A 100 -13.35 15.70 -1.89
N LEU A 101 -12.34 15.49 -1.03
CA LEU A 101 -11.32 14.44 -1.16
C LEU A 101 -11.52 13.48 0.02
N PRO A 102 -12.00 12.25 -0.22
CA PRO A 102 -12.14 11.24 0.82
C PRO A 102 -10.83 11.00 1.53
N TYR A 103 -10.88 10.78 2.82
CA TYR A 103 -9.70 10.50 3.61
C TYR A 103 -9.94 9.46 4.69
N LEU A 104 -8.86 8.85 5.12
CA LEU A 104 -8.77 7.91 6.22
C LEU A 104 -7.69 8.37 7.19
N VAL A 105 -7.98 8.27 8.47
CA VAL A 105 -7.03 8.58 9.54
C VAL A 105 -6.77 7.34 10.35
N THR A 106 -5.50 7.01 10.52
CA THR A 106 -5.05 5.93 11.39
C THR A 106 -4.09 6.44 12.46
N GLU A 107 -3.86 5.63 13.47
CA GLU A 107 -2.75 5.89 14.40
C GLU A 107 -1.45 6.06 13.61
N PHE A 108 -0.61 6.97 14.04
CA PHE A 108 0.75 7.08 13.51
C PHE A 108 1.66 6.08 14.22
N VAL A 109 2.18 5.11 13.48
CA VAL A 109 3.14 4.13 13.98
C VAL A 109 4.54 4.60 13.63
N PRO A 110 5.38 5.00 14.61
CA PRO A 110 6.75 5.39 14.33
C PRO A 110 7.59 4.16 13.97
N GLY A 111 8.45 4.31 12.97
CA GLY A 111 9.35 3.26 12.51
C GLY A 111 9.41 3.16 10.99
N PRO A 112 10.43 2.47 10.44
CA PRO A 112 10.56 2.24 9.02
C PRO A 112 9.58 1.17 8.55
N THR A 113 9.27 1.17 7.26
CA THR A 113 8.65 0.01 6.64
C THR A 113 9.64 -1.16 6.58
N LEU A 114 9.15 -2.39 6.59
CA LEU A 114 9.99 -3.58 6.40
C LEU A 114 10.82 -3.48 5.10
N ARG A 115 10.25 -2.92 4.04
CA ARG A 115 10.98 -2.65 2.79
C ARG A 115 12.17 -1.72 3.05
N ALA A 116 11.94 -0.59 3.73
CA ALA A 116 13.00 0.37 4.00
C ALA A 116 14.09 -0.22 4.90
N ALA A 117 13.71 -0.96 5.94
CA ALA A 117 14.65 -1.61 6.84
C ALA A 117 15.55 -2.61 6.11
N VAL A 118 14.96 -3.50 5.30
CA VAL A 118 15.73 -4.50 4.53
C VAL A 118 16.60 -3.84 3.45
N THR A 119 16.12 -2.77 2.83
CA THR A 119 16.92 -2.03 1.83
C THR A 119 18.14 -1.36 2.46
N ALA A 120 18.01 -0.83 3.67
CA ALA A 120 19.08 -0.11 4.37
C ALA A 120 20.03 -1.04 5.12
N GLY A 121 19.50 -2.10 5.77
CA GLY A 121 20.25 -2.96 6.70
C GLY A 121 20.49 -4.39 6.19
N GLY A 122 19.92 -4.77 5.05
CA GLY A 122 19.99 -6.15 4.57
C GLY A 122 18.94 -7.08 5.19
N PRO A 123 19.11 -8.40 5.08
CA PRO A 123 18.19 -9.38 5.65
C PRO A 123 18.03 -9.23 7.18
N LEU A 124 16.86 -9.54 7.68
CA LEU A 124 16.60 -9.58 9.12
C LEU A 124 17.33 -10.74 9.78
N GLU A 125 17.80 -10.54 10.99
CA GLU A 125 18.29 -11.61 11.86
C GLU A 125 17.18 -12.62 12.21
N ALA A 126 17.55 -13.85 12.56
CA ALA A 126 16.60 -14.94 12.78
C ALA A 126 15.52 -14.60 13.82
N ASP A 127 15.90 -13.95 14.93
CA ASP A 127 14.98 -13.58 16.01
C ASP A 127 14.00 -12.47 15.55
N ASP A 128 14.46 -11.50 14.77
CA ASP A 128 13.62 -10.44 14.21
C ASP A 128 12.64 -11.01 13.18
N LEU A 129 13.11 -11.95 12.35
CA LEU A 129 12.28 -12.66 11.40
C LEU A 129 11.20 -13.50 12.09
N ALA A 130 11.54 -14.18 13.19
CA ALA A 130 10.56 -14.94 13.99
C ALA A 130 9.50 -14.02 14.60
N ARG A 131 9.92 -12.88 15.18
CA ARG A 131 8.97 -11.86 15.71
C ARG A 131 8.08 -11.29 14.62
N LEU A 132 8.65 -11.00 13.47
CA LEU A 132 7.90 -10.55 12.30
C LEU A 132 6.85 -11.59 11.88
N ALA A 133 7.24 -12.86 11.76
CA ALA A 133 6.34 -13.93 11.33
C ALA A 133 5.14 -14.10 12.28
N VAL A 134 5.39 -14.10 13.60
CA VAL A 134 4.32 -14.17 14.61
C VAL A 134 3.38 -12.96 14.53
N GLY A 135 3.92 -11.74 14.45
CA GLY A 135 3.13 -10.52 14.36
C GLY A 135 2.30 -10.49 13.07
N MET A 136 2.87 -10.92 11.94
CA MET A 136 2.16 -11.00 10.65
C MET A 136 1.03 -12.02 10.69
N ALA A 137 1.26 -13.20 11.28
CA ALA A 137 0.22 -14.23 11.42
C ALA A 137 -0.95 -13.72 12.29
N ALA A 138 -0.64 -13.06 13.40
CA ALA A 138 -1.65 -12.49 14.28
C ALA A 138 -2.43 -11.34 13.61
N ALA A 139 -1.74 -10.43 12.88
CA ALA A 139 -2.38 -9.37 12.11
C ALA A 139 -3.36 -9.94 11.07
N LEU A 140 -2.92 -10.93 10.28
CA LEU A 140 -3.77 -11.55 9.26
C LEU A 140 -4.97 -12.28 9.88
N THR A 141 -4.78 -12.94 11.03
CA THR A 141 -5.88 -13.57 11.76
C THR A 141 -6.93 -12.54 12.18
N ALA A 142 -6.50 -11.40 12.72
CA ALA A 142 -7.42 -10.32 13.13
C ALA A 142 -8.15 -9.69 11.94
N ILE A 143 -7.44 -9.41 10.84
CA ILE A 143 -8.02 -8.87 9.61
C ILE A 143 -9.07 -9.83 9.03
N HIS A 144 -8.75 -11.12 8.93
CA HIS A 144 -9.66 -12.13 8.41
C HIS A 144 -10.86 -12.37 9.33
N ALA A 145 -10.69 -12.31 10.66
CA ALA A 145 -11.79 -12.42 11.62
C ALA A 145 -12.81 -11.28 11.48
N ALA A 146 -12.37 -10.10 11.03
CA ALA A 146 -13.25 -8.98 10.68
C ALA A 146 -13.89 -9.12 9.28
N GLY A 147 -13.69 -10.23 8.58
CA GLY A 147 -14.22 -10.46 7.23
C GLY A 147 -13.50 -9.68 6.14
N ILE A 148 -12.31 -9.16 6.41
CA ILE A 148 -11.52 -8.35 5.48
C ILE A 148 -10.39 -9.22 4.91
N ALA A 149 -10.09 -9.06 3.63
CA ALA A 149 -8.86 -9.52 3.02
C ALA A 149 -7.93 -8.31 2.77
N HIS A 150 -6.63 -8.48 3.01
CA HIS A 150 -5.69 -7.34 2.87
C HIS A 150 -5.47 -6.90 1.41
N HIS A 151 -5.49 -7.84 0.49
CA HIS A 151 -5.30 -7.70 -0.97
C HIS A 151 -3.97 -7.08 -1.45
N ASP A 152 -3.25 -6.29 -0.66
CA ASP A 152 -1.98 -5.64 -1.03
C ASP A 152 -0.90 -5.84 0.04
N LEU A 153 -0.81 -7.05 0.64
CA LEU A 153 0.22 -7.33 1.62
C LEU A 153 1.60 -7.36 0.95
N LYS A 154 2.44 -6.43 1.36
CA LYS A 154 3.82 -6.27 0.86
C LYS A 154 4.72 -5.64 1.91
N PRO A 155 6.05 -5.76 1.79
CA PRO A 155 6.96 -5.18 2.79
C PRO A 155 6.84 -3.67 2.99
N GLY A 156 6.25 -2.95 2.02
CA GLY A 156 5.97 -1.52 2.16
C GLY A 156 4.77 -1.21 3.04
N ASN A 157 3.89 -2.21 3.29
CA ASN A 157 2.69 -2.08 4.11
C ASN A 157 2.85 -2.76 5.49
N VAL A 158 4.09 -2.98 5.92
CA VAL A 158 4.44 -3.47 7.26
C VAL A 158 5.40 -2.47 7.87
N LEU A 159 5.01 -1.84 8.98
CA LEU A 159 5.85 -0.97 9.79
C LEU A 159 6.53 -1.76 10.90
N LEU A 160 7.79 -1.48 11.14
CA LEU A 160 8.56 -2.04 12.25
C LEU A 160 8.53 -1.02 13.40
N GLY A 161 7.42 -1.03 14.14
CA GLY A 161 7.20 -0.14 15.26
C GLY A 161 7.89 -0.59 16.55
N PRO A 162 7.97 0.27 17.59
CA PRO A 162 8.60 -0.04 18.87
C PRO A 162 7.96 -1.23 19.59
N SER A 163 6.65 -1.43 19.41
CA SER A 163 5.87 -2.53 20.02
C SER A 163 5.80 -3.78 19.15
N GLY A 164 6.52 -3.82 18.02
CA GLY A 164 6.49 -4.91 17.06
C GLY A 164 5.94 -4.52 15.69
N PRO A 165 5.81 -5.49 14.77
CA PRO A 165 5.33 -5.22 13.43
C PRO A 165 3.86 -4.79 13.42
N ARG A 166 3.52 -3.80 12.59
CA ARG A 166 2.16 -3.30 12.38
C ARG A 166 1.81 -3.35 10.90
N VAL A 167 0.71 -3.97 10.56
CA VAL A 167 0.17 -4.01 9.19
C VAL A 167 -0.66 -2.76 8.96
N ILE A 168 -0.39 -2.09 7.84
CA ILE A 168 -1.10 -0.87 7.43
C ILE A 168 -1.77 -1.08 6.07
N ASP A 169 -2.70 -0.20 5.72
CA ASP A 169 -3.37 -0.16 4.40
C ASP A 169 -4.10 -1.46 4.01
N PHE A 170 -4.66 -2.20 4.97
CA PHE A 170 -5.46 -3.39 4.69
C PHE A 170 -6.88 -3.03 4.23
N GLY A 171 -7.38 -3.73 3.22
CA GLY A 171 -8.77 -3.70 2.75
C GLY A 171 -9.23 -2.44 2.03
N ILE A 172 -8.65 -1.28 2.29
CA ILE A 172 -9.20 0.04 1.92
C ILE A 172 -8.86 0.46 0.49
N ALA A 173 -8.13 -0.35 -0.25
CA ALA A 173 -7.50 0.12 -1.47
C ALA A 173 -7.69 -0.78 -2.70
N ASN A 174 -8.14 -2.01 -2.58
CA ASN A 174 -8.01 -2.98 -3.67
C ASN A 174 -9.30 -3.42 -4.36
N GLY A 175 -10.43 -2.85 -4.04
CA GLY A 175 -11.59 -2.91 -4.91
C GLY A 175 -11.36 -2.23 -6.29
N PHE A 176 -10.14 -1.66 -6.51
CA PHE A 176 -9.79 -0.83 -7.69
C PHE A 176 -8.84 -1.48 -8.68
N ALA A 177 -8.29 -2.63 -8.41
CA ALA A 177 -7.81 -3.45 -9.50
C ALA A 177 -9.05 -3.84 -10.31
N GLY A 178 -9.45 -2.99 -11.23
CA GLY A 178 -10.20 -3.43 -12.39
C GLY A 178 -9.55 -4.72 -12.88
N PRO A 179 -10.27 -5.63 -13.56
CA PRO A 179 -9.76 -6.94 -13.90
C PRO A 179 -8.34 -6.78 -14.39
N ALA A 180 -7.40 -7.35 -13.65
CA ALA A 180 -5.97 -7.19 -13.87
C ALA A 180 -5.76 -7.23 -15.36
N ALA A 181 -5.29 -6.15 -15.95
CA ALA A 181 -4.86 -6.13 -17.33
C ALA A 181 -3.80 -7.22 -17.37
N GLY A 182 -4.25 -8.39 -17.81
CA GLY A 182 -3.48 -9.60 -17.80
C GLY A 182 -2.19 -9.30 -18.52
N HIS A 183 -1.09 -9.39 -17.80
CA HIS A 183 0.24 -9.45 -18.36
C HIS A 183 0.37 -10.79 -19.06
N ASN A 184 -0.52 -11.03 -20.03
CA ASN A 184 -0.32 -12.02 -21.05
C ASN A 184 0.71 -11.44 -22.03
N GLY A 185 1.97 -11.74 -21.73
CA GLY A 185 3.04 -11.69 -22.71
C GLY A 185 2.75 -12.65 -23.87
N ARG A 186 1.75 -12.35 -24.66
CA ARG A 186 1.59 -12.84 -26.02
C ARG A 186 1.92 -11.66 -26.91
N GLY A 187 3.15 -11.71 -27.44
CA GLY A 187 3.55 -10.91 -28.57
C GLY A 187 2.52 -11.00 -29.71
N PRO A 188 2.51 -10.02 -30.60
CA PRO A 188 1.52 -9.95 -31.67
C PRO A 188 1.58 -11.22 -32.51
N ARG A 189 0.47 -11.96 -32.55
CA ARG A 189 0.31 -13.05 -33.52
C ARG A 189 0.40 -12.45 -34.91
N PRO A 190 1.23 -12.98 -35.83
CA PRO A 190 1.21 -12.56 -37.22
C PRO A 190 -0.18 -12.86 -37.81
N ARG A 191 -0.76 -11.88 -38.47
CA ARG A 191 -2.00 -12.00 -39.22
C ARG A 191 -1.83 -13.07 -40.26
N PRO A 192 -2.84 -13.94 -40.53
CA PRO A 192 -2.83 -14.79 -41.70
C PRO A 192 -2.99 -13.91 -42.94
N GLY A 193 -1.88 -13.78 -43.67
CA GLY A 193 -1.88 -13.18 -45.01
C GLY A 193 -2.65 -14.10 -45.93
N GLY A 194 -3.74 -13.61 -46.50
CA GLY A 194 -4.37 -14.19 -47.67
C GLY A 194 -3.50 -14.02 -48.90
N GLY A 195 -3.31 -15.04 -49.68
CA GLY A 195 -2.58 -14.98 -50.95
C GLY A 195 -2.57 -16.32 -51.67
N ARG A 196 -3.43 -16.50 -52.49
CA ARG A 196 -3.53 -17.23 -53.78
C ARG A 196 -2.41 -18.15 -54.25
N GLY A 197 -2.75 -19.36 -54.60
CA GLY A 197 -2.55 -19.99 -55.92
C GLY A 197 -1.26 -20.74 -56.17
N GLY A 198 -1.38 -22.00 -56.49
CA GLY A 198 -0.60 -22.55 -57.58
C GLY A 198 0.26 -23.78 -57.25
N GLY A 199 -0.10 -24.91 -57.82
CA GLY A 199 0.85 -25.86 -58.32
C GLY A 199 1.12 -27.11 -57.45
N GLY A 200 0.43 -28.20 -57.81
CA GLY A 200 0.67 -29.51 -57.28
C GLY A 200 1.99 -30.13 -57.76
N GLY A 201 2.52 -30.99 -56.91
CA GLY A 201 3.56 -31.96 -57.20
C GLY A 201 3.51 -33.07 -56.19
N PRO A 202 3.48 -34.33 -56.53
CA PRO A 202 3.42 -35.43 -55.57
C PRO A 202 4.75 -35.59 -54.84
N PRO A 203 4.72 -36.15 -53.62
CA PRO A 203 5.95 -36.33 -52.84
C PRO A 203 6.82 -37.49 -53.37
N PRO A 204 8.14 -37.42 -53.21
CA PRO A 204 9.06 -38.46 -53.58
C PRO A 204 8.96 -39.69 -52.66
N PRO A 205 9.31 -40.89 -53.19
CA PRO A 205 9.23 -42.14 -52.41
C PRO A 205 10.32 -42.25 -51.36
N PRO A 206 10.10 -43.04 -50.28
CA PRO A 206 11.08 -43.21 -49.21
C PRO A 206 12.31 -43.97 -49.62
N ALA A 207 13.48 -43.51 -49.16
CA ALA A 207 14.76 -44.09 -49.36
C ALA A 207 14.85 -45.43 -48.60
N ARG A 208 15.38 -46.45 -49.30
CA ARG A 208 15.68 -47.79 -48.76
C ARG A 208 16.83 -47.72 -47.73
N ALA A 209 16.62 -48.41 -46.60
CA ALA A 209 17.69 -48.71 -45.66
C ALA A 209 18.73 -49.68 -46.25
N PRO A 210 20.00 -49.51 -45.91
CA PRO A 210 21.02 -50.53 -46.25
C PRO A 210 20.84 -51.75 -45.34
N ARG A 211 20.97 -52.92 -45.98
CA ARG A 211 21.22 -54.20 -45.34
C ARG A 211 22.69 -54.35 -45.14
N ASP A 212 23.09 -54.69 -43.96
CA ASP A 212 23.95 -55.81 -43.51
C ASP A 212 24.28 -55.59 -42.03
#